data_f4cf08332da8827bf83fdf02cc22ccc1
#
_entry.id   f4cf08332da8827bf83fdf02cc22ccc1
#
_cell.length_a   1.000
_cell.length_b   1.000
_cell.length_c   1.000
_cell.angle_alpha   90.00
_cell.angle_beta   90.00
_cell.angle_gamma   90.00
#
_symmetry.space_group_name_H-M   'P 1'
#
loop_
_entity.id
_entity.type
_entity.pdbx_description
1 polymer ?
#
loop_
_entity_poly.entity_id
_entity_poly.type
_entity_poly.pdbx_seq_one_letter_code
_entity_poly.pdbx_strand_id
1 'polypeptide(L)'
;MNIVIKQLGLQPYEATWQAMQDFTDNRTETTADELWIVEHPAVFTQGLNGKAEHLLHATDIPIVQTDRGGQITYHGPGQSIVYVLVDLKRAKLGVRALVTALENSIIEYLKQLGIDSSSRADAPGVYVNGKKIASLGLKIRKQRSYHGLALNVSMDLTPFQTVNPCGLQGMLMTQISNYVAQENMPTTEQAGLVLSEILKHLINPSVD
;
A
#
# COMPACT_ATOMS: atom_id res chain seq x y z
N MET A 1 -17.60 11.65 -7.94
CA MET A 1 -16.41 11.19 -8.71
C MET A 1 -16.54 9.71 -8.99
N ASN A 2 -16.24 9.21 -10.20
CA ASN A 2 -16.32 7.77 -10.49
C ASN A 2 -14.97 7.11 -10.20
N ILE A 3 -14.97 6.11 -9.30
CA ILE A 3 -13.79 5.31 -8.95
C ILE A 3 -14.10 3.85 -9.24
N VAL A 4 -13.30 3.23 -10.10
CA VAL A 4 -13.41 1.83 -10.49
C VAL A 4 -12.44 0.99 -9.66
N ILE A 5 -12.93 -0.09 -9.07
CA ILE A 5 -12.08 -1.06 -8.36
C ILE A 5 -11.76 -2.20 -9.32
N LYS A 6 -10.48 -2.52 -9.47
CA LYS A 6 -9.98 -3.62 -10.31
C LYS A 6 -9.25 -4.64 -9.45
N GLN A 7 -9.57 -5.90 -9.64
CA GLN A 7 -8.88 -7.04 -9.04
C GLN A 7 -7.92 -7.62 -10.08
N LEU A 8 -6.63 -7.52 -9.84
CA LEU A 8 -5.59 -7.95 -10.78
C LEU A 8 -5.01 -9.32 -10.43
N GLY A 9 -5.25 -9.80 -9.18
CA GLY A 9 -4.66 -11.04 -8.69
C GLY A 9 -3.13 -10.95 -8.52
N LEU A 10 -2.45 -12.08 -8.64
CA LEU A 10 -0.99 -12.15 -8.54
C LEU A 10 -0.35 -11.64 -9.85
N GLN A 11 0.42 -10.57 -9.78
CA GLN A 11 1.05 -9.92 -10.93
C GLN A 11 2.54 -9.64 -10.66
N PRO A 12 3.41 -9.74 -11.67
CA PRO A 12 4.78 -9.24 -11.58
C PRO A 12 4.81 -7.74 -11.26
N TYR A 13 5.71 -7.33 -10.35
CA TYR A 13 5.77 -5.94 -9.89
C TYR A 13 6.07 -4.96 -11.02
N GLU A 14 7.11 -5.22 -11.82
CA GLU A 14 7.56 -4.29 -12.87
C GLU A 14 6.50 -4.06 -13.94
N ALA A 15 5.80 -5.12 -14.36
CA ALA A 15 4.70 -5.03 -15.32
C ALA A 15 3.55 -4.16 -14.78
N THR A 16 3.20 -4.36 -13.51
CA THR A 16 2.14 -3.58 -12.85
C THR A 16 2.56 -2.11 -12.66
N TRP A 17 3.82 -1.87 -12.30
CA TRP A 17 4.37 -0.53 -12.19
C TRP A 17 4.36 0.22 -13.53
N GLN A 18 4.79 -0.43 -14.62
CA GLN A 18 4.69 0.15 -15.96
C GLN A 18 3.24 0.47 -16.34
N ALA A 19 2.31 -0.45 -16.07
CA ALA A 19 0.88 -0.23 -16.33
C ALA A 19 0.32 0.97 -15.55
N MET A 20 0.74 1.18 -14.29
CA MET A 20 0.35 2.37 -13.51
C MET A 20 0.89 3.66 -14.13
N GLN A 21 2.13 3.66 -14.61
CA GLN A 21 2.73 4.82 -15.29
C GLN A 21 1.98 5.12 -16.59
N ASP A 22 1.75 4.12 -17.41
CA ASP A 22 1.02 4.25 -18.69
C ASP A 22 -0.40 4.77 -18.48
N PHE A 23 -1.12 4.23 -17.50
CA PHE A 23 -2.44 4.72 -17.12
C PHE A 23 -2.39 6.20 -16.69
N THR A 24 -1.42 6.54 -15.85
CA THR A 24 -1.29 7.92 -15.32
C THR A 24 -0.92 8.92 -16.39
N ASP A 25 -0.09 8.54 -17.36
CA ASP A 25 0.34 9.42 -18.46
C ASP A 25 -0.73 9.60 -19.53
N ASN A 26 -1.46 8.54 -19.86
CA ASN A 26 -2.42 8.53 -20.96
C ASN A 26 -3.86 8.92 -20.54
N ARG A 27 -4.15 9.02 -19.22
CA ARG A 27 -5.49 9.39 -18.76
C ARG A 27 -5.86 10.82 -19.13
N THR A 28 -7.11 11.03 -19.49
CA THR A 28 -7.74 12.31 -19.82
C THR A 28 -8.54 12.85 -18.62
N GLU A 29 -9.19 13.99 -18.77
CA GLU A 29 -10.08 14.56 -17.76
C GLU A 29 -11.33 13.70 -17.51
N THR A 30 -11.76 12.91 -18.50
CA THR A 30 -12.92 12.02 -18.40
C THR A 30 -12.58 10.60 -17.95
N THR A 31 -11.29 10.25 -17.91
CA THR A 31 -10.85 8.93 -17.44
C THR A 31 -11.21 8.73 -15.97
N ALA A 32 -11.93 7.67 -15.64
CA ALA A 32 -12.26 7.32 -14.26
C ALA A 32 -11.00 7.14 -13.40
N ASP A 33 -11.11 7.39 -12.10
CA ASP A 33 -10.09 7.01 -11.14
C ASP A 33 -10.15 5.51 -10.89
N GLU A 34 -9.03 4.91 -10.55
CA GLU A 34 -8.96 3.46 -10.35
C GLU A 34 -8.25 3.10 -9.04
N LEU A 35 -8.75 2.03 -8.39
CA LEU A 35 -8.09 1.34 -7.29
C LEU A 35 -7.77 -0.07 -7.76
N TRP A 36 -6.49 -0.44 -7.79
CA TRP A 36 -6.07 -1.76 -8.25
C TRP A 36 -5.65 -2.61 -7.07
N ILE A 37 -6.38 -3.71 -6.86
CA ILE A 37 -6.07 -4.72 -5.86
C ILE A 37 -5.14 -5.74 -6.50
N VAL A 38 -3.98 -5.94 -5.91
CA VAL A 38 -2.95 -6.81 -6.48
C VAL A 38 -2.16 -7.51 -5.38
N GLU A 39 -1.58 -8.63 -5.71
CA GLU A 39 -0.57 -9.35 -4.96
C GLU A 39 0.66 -9.51 -5.83
N HIS A 40 1.86 -9.49 -5.27
CA HIS A 40 3.10 -9.67 -6.03
C HIS A 40 3.85 -10.94 -5.61
N PRO A 41 4.59 -11.58 -6.52
CA PRO A 41 5.69 -12.46 -6.13
C PRO A 41 6.70 -11.71 -5.26
N ALA A 42 7.52 -12.45 -4.51
CA ALA A 42 8.54 -11.88 -3.64
C ALA A 42 9.43 -10.87 -4.38
N VAL A 43 9.44 -9.62 -3.90
CA VAL A 43 10.22 -8.52 -4.48
C VAL A 43 10.51 -7.45 -3.43
N PHE A 44 11.73 -6.92 -3.42
CA PHE A 44 12.03 -5.67 -2.75
C PHE A 44 11.82 -4.50 -3.70
N THR A 45 11.21 -3.43 -3.21
CA THR A 45 11.10 -2.17 -3.95
C THR A 45 11.81 -1.07 -3.19
N GLN A 46 12.72 -0.38 -3.87
CA GLN A 46 13.47 0.74 -3.30
C GLN A 46 12.93 2.05 -3.86
N GLY A 47 12.34 2.87 -2.97
CA GLY A 47 11.81 4.18 -3.34
C GLY A 47 12.91 5.24 -3.50
N LEU A 48 12.51 6.47 -3.84
CA LEU A 48 13.43 7.58 -4.14
C LEU A 48 14.39 7.95 -2.98
N ASN A 49 13.99 7.69 -1.74
CA ASN A 49 14.81 7.96 -0.55
C ASN A 49 15.59 6.71 -0.10
N GLY A 50 15.59 5.66 -0.91
CA GLY A 50 16.29 4.43 -0.62
C GLY A 50 17.81 4.61 -0.66
N LYS A 51 18.50 4.04 0.33
CA LYS A 51 19.95 4.01 0.39
C LYS A 51 20.42 2.55 0.38
N ALA A 52 21.57 2.29 -0.24
CA ALA A 52 22.14 0.95 -0.31
C ALA A 52 22.39 0.33 1.07
N GLU A 53 22.72 1.16 2.08
CA GLU A 53 22.95 0.76 3.48
C GLU A 53 21.71 0.17 4.18
N HIS A 54 20.51 0.33 3.58
CA HIS A 54 19.28 -0.25 4.12
C HIS A 54 19.05 -1.71 3.73
N LEU A 55 19.86 -2.25 2.84
CA LEU A 55 19.96 -3.68 2.58
C LEU A 55 21.02 -4.28 3.51
N LEU A 56 20.57 -4.97 4.55
CA LEU A 56 21.44 -5.47 5.62
C LEU A 56 22.16 -6.78 5.24
N HIS A 57 21.52 -7.60 4.42
CA HIS A 57 22.03 -8.91 4.00
C HIS A 57 21.79 -9.14 2.52
N ALA A 58 22.68 -9.90 1.89
CA ALA A 58 22.47 -10.40 0.53
C ALA A 58 21.21 -11.25 0.46
N THR A 59 20.47 -11.14 -0.63
CA THR A 59 19.21 -11.86 -0.83
C THR A 59 19.09 -12.27 -2.29
N ASP A 60 18.44 -13.41 -2.53
CA ASP A 60 18.07 -13.86 -3.89
C ASP A 60 16.76 -13.23 -4.36
N ILE A 61 16.06 -12.49 -3.49
CA ILE A 61 14.84 -11.79 -3.86
C ILE A 61 15.18 -10.58 -4.73
N PRO A 62 14.55 -10.40 -5.89
CA PRO A 62 14.80 -9.28 -6.78
C PRO A 62 14.60 -7.93 -6.09
N ILE A 63 15.46 -6.95 -6.42
CA ILE A 63 15.35 -5.58 -5.92
C ILE A 63 15.05 -4.66 -7.11
N VAL A 64 13.90 -3.98 -7.08
CA VAL A 64 13.47 -3.04 -8.12
C VAL A 64 13.60 -1.61 -7.62
N GLN A 65 14.36 -0.79 -8.34
CA GLN A 65 14.43 0.65 -8.08
C GLN A 65 13.19 1.33 -8.64
N THR A 66 12.44 2.03 -7.78
CA THR A 66 11.15 2.61 -8.14
C THR A 66 11.12 4.12 -7.89
N ASP A 67 10.08 4.78 -8.38
CA ASP A 67 9.88 6.21 -8.26
C ASP A 67 8.87 6.61 -7.15
N ARG A 68 8.38 5.65 -6.35
CA ARG A 68 7.53 5.96 -5.18
C ARG A 68 8.32 6.69 -4.10
N GLY A 69 7.62 7.40 -3.24
CA GLY A 69 8.19 7.92 -2.01
C GLY A 69 8.62 6.81 -1.05
N GLY A 70 9.40 7.19 -0.04
CA GLY A 70 9.90 6.26 0.97
C GLY A 70 11.18 5.53 0.57
N GLN A 71 11.54 4.53 1.36
CA GLN A 71 12.78 3.78 1.24
C GLN A 71 12.49 2.35 0.77
N ILE A 72 13.35 1.36 1.15
CA ILE A 72 13.15 -0.03 0.79
C ILE A 72 11.97 -0.64 1.55
N THR A 73 11.18 -1.48 0.88
CA THR A 73 10.16 -2.35 1.47
C THR A 73 10.11 -3.67 0.72
N TYR A 74 9.38 -4.62 1.28
CA TYR A 74 9.17 -5.94 0.71
C TYR A 74 7.70 -6.14 0.32
N HIS A 75 7.48 -6.79 -0.82
CA HIS A 75 6.20 -7.31 -1.26
C HIS A 75 6.32 -8.80 -1.51
N GLY A 76 5.28 -9.56 -1.18
CA GLY A 76 5.24 -10.99 -1.40
C GLY A 76 3.86 -11.59 -1.23
N PRO A 77 3.68 -12.88 -1.56
CA PRO A 77 2.41 -13.58 -1.38
C PRO A 77 1.87 -13.45 0.05
N GLY A 78 0.56 -13.23 0.17
CA GLY A 78 -0.10 -12.99 1.46
C GLY A 78 -0.13 -11.52 1.90
N GLN A 79 0.32 -10.58 1.03
CA GLN A 79 0.21 -9.14 1.25
C GLN A 79 -0.84 -8.55 0.30
N SER A 80 -1.86 -7.88 0.85
CA SER A 80 -2.85 -7.16 0.05
C SER A 80 -2.32 -5.78 -0.31
N ILE A 81 -2.22 -5.50 -1.60
CA ILE A 81 -1.75 -4.21 -2.11
C ILE A 81 -2.90 -3.51 -2.83
N VAL A 82 -3.11 -2.23 -2.53
CA VAL A 82 -4.07 -1.39 -3.24
C VAL A 82 -3.33 -0.20 -3.84
N TYR A 83 -3.23 -0.17 -5.16
CA TYR A 83 -2.70 0.96 -5.90
C TYR A 83 -3.80 1.99 -6.16
N VAL A 84 -3.47 3.27 -6.01
CA VAL A 84 -4.42 4.38 -5.96
C VAL A 84 -4.13 5.36 -7.08
N LEU A 85 -4.86 5.22 -8.18
CA LEU A 85 -4.69 5.99 -9.40
C LEU A 85 -5.78 7.06 -9.49
N VAL A 86 -5.59 8.15 -8.73
CA VAL A 86 -6.58 9.21 -8.52
C VAL A 86 -6.09 10.54 -9.08
N ASP A 87 -6.97 11.28 -9.74
CA ASP A 87 -6.75 12.67 -10.12
C ASP A 87 -7.05 13.58 -8.92
N LEU A 88 -5.98 14.04 -8.25
CA LEU A 88 -6.08 14.84 -7.03
C LEU A 88 -6.72 16.21 -7.27
N LYS A 89 -6.54 16.79 -8.47
CA LYS A 89 -7.19 18.06 -8.83
C LYS A 89 -8.71 17.89 -8.89
N ARG A 90 -9.16 16.84 -9.57
CA ARG A 90 -10.60 16.51 -9.69
C ARG A 90 -11.19 16.11 -8.33
N ALA A 91 -10.45 15.36 -7.53
CA ALA A 91 -10.84 14.97 -6.18
C ALA A 91 -10.80 16.13 -5.18
N LYS A 92 -10.21 17.29 -5.54
CA LYS A 92 -9.94 18.41 -4.63
C LYS A 92 -9.15 17.98 -3.37
N LEU A 93 -8.25 17.02 -3.53
CA LEU A 93 -7.44 16.46 -2.44
C LEU A 93 -5.99 16.92 -2.53
N GLY A 94 -5.43 17.28 -1.37
CA GLY A 94 -3.99 17.43 -1.21
C GLY A 94 -3.32 16.06 -0.97
N VAL A 95 -2.03 15.98 -1.24
CA VAL A 95 -1.24 14.74 -1.03
C VAL A 95 -1.33 14.25 0.41
N ARG A 96 -1.25 15.13 1.39
CA ARG A 96 -1.35 14.79 2.81
C ARG A 96 -2.74 14.21 3.15
N ALA A 97 -3.81 14.80 2.60
CA ALA A 97 -5.16 14.30 2.80
C ALA A 97 -5.34 12.89 2.21
N LEU A 98 -4.73 12.61 1.05
CA LEU A 98 -4.72 11.27 0.48
C LEU A 98 -3.97 10.28 1.37
N VAL A 99 -2.79 10.63 1.90
CA VAL A 99 -2.05 9.77 2.85
C VAL A 99 -2.88 9.47 4.09
N THR A 100 -3.53 10.49 4.66
CA THR A 100 -4.44 10.32 5.82
C THR A 100 -5.63 9.41 5.47
N ALA A 101 -6.21 9.54 4.28
CA ALA A 101 -7.29 8.66 3.83
C ALA A 101 -6.84 7.20 3.69
N LEU A 102 -5.61 6.96 3.20
CA LEU A 102 -5.02 5.64 3.14
C LEU A 102 -4.82 5.04 4.54
N GLU A 103 -4.25 5.80 5.47
CA GLU A 103 -4.06 5.35 6.86
C GLU A 103 -5.40 5.05 7.53
N ASN A 104 -6.38 5.95 7.40
CA ASN A 104 -7.70 5.78 7.99
C ASN A 104 -8.45 4.58 7.39
N SER A 105 -8.32 4.30 6.09
CA SER A 105 -8.95 3.13 5.49
C SER A 105 -8.44 1.82 6.10
N ILE A 106 -7.13 1.75 6.37
CA ILE A 106 -6.52 0.58 7.02
C ILE A 106 -6.98 0.49 8.48
N ILE A 107 -6.96 1.60 9.22
CA ILE A 107 -7.38 1.65 10.64
C ILE A 107 -8.85 1.23 10.77
N GLU A 108 -9.72 1.75 9.91
CA GLU A 108 -11.15 1.39 9.90
C GLU A 108 -11.36 -0.09 9.58
N TYR A 109 -10.65 -0.62 8.59
CA TYR A 109 -10.71 -2.03 8.26
C TYR A 109 -10.22 -2.93 9.40
N LEU A 110 -9.06 -2.61 10.00
CA LEU A 110 -8.52 -3.38 11.13
C LEU A 110 -9.44 -3.34 12.34
N LYS A 111 -10.11 -2.22 12.57
CA LYS A 111 -11.14 -2.10 13.63
C LYS A 111 -12.32 -3.04 13.40
N GLN A 112 -12.77 -3.26 12.16
CA GLN A 112 -13.81 -4.24 11.83
C GLN A 112 -13.39 -5.67 12.17
N LEU A 113 -12.08 -5.96 12.15
CA LEU A 113 -11.50 -7.23 12.57
C LEU A 113 -11.19 -7.32 14.09
N GLY A 114 -11.56 -6.29 14.86
CA GLY A 114 -11.25 -6.22 16.29
C GLY A 114 -9.80 -5.89 16.61
N ILE A 115 -9.04 -5.34 15.65
CA ILE A 115 -7.62 -5.01 15.81
C ILE A 115 -7.45 -3.50 16.03
N ASP A 116 -7.05 -3.10 17.23
CA ASP A 116 -6.71 -1.71 17.51
C ASP A 116 -5.39 -1.32 16.84
N SER A 117 -5.42 -0.23 16.07
CA SER A 117 -4.27 0.24 15.31
C SER A 117 -4.22 1.75 15.23
N SER A 118 -3.07 2.29 14.92
CA SER A 118 -2.85 3.73 14.80
C SER A 118 -1.83 4.07 13.72
N SER A 119 -1.90 5.28 13.18
CA SER A 119 -0.85 5.86 12.34
C SER A 119 0.19 6.60 13.17
N ARG A 120 1.35 6.91 12.57
CA ARG A 120 2.41 7.70 13.20
C ARG A 120 2.85 8.83 12.27
N ALA A 121 2.98 10.03 12.82
CA ALA A 121 3.37 11.22 12.06
C ALA A 121 4.85 11.19 11.59
N ASP A 122 5.72 10.54 12.36
CA ASP A 122 7.16 10.43 12.10
C ASP A 122 7.52 9.31 11.13
N ALA A 123 6.61 8.34 10.95
CA ALA A 123 6.83 7.16 10.11
C ALA A 123 5.53 6.70 9.45
N PRO A 124 5.16 7.27 8.28
CA PRO A 124 3.90 6.95 7.63
C PRO A 124 3.63 5.45 7.49
N GLY A 125 2.42 5.03 7.84
CA GLY A 125 1.99 3.64 7.91
C GLY A 125 1.05 3.39 9.07
N VAL A 126 0.58 2.14 9.20
CA VAL A 126 -0.32 1.74 10.29
C VAL A 126 0.36 0.70 11.16
N TYR A 127 0.14 0.81 12.46
CA TYR A 127 0.85 0.08 13.51
C TYR A 127 -0.13 -0.56 14.49
N VAL A 128 0.20 -1.78 14.93
CA VAL A 128 -0.48 -2.51 16.00
C VAL A 128 0.55 -2.83 17.07
N ASN A 129 0.35 -2.39 18.30
CA ASN A 129 1.28 -2.60 19.42
C ASN A 129 2.74 -2.20 19.06
N GLY A 130 2.91 -1.08 18.34
CA GLY A 130 4.23 -0.58 17.93
C GLY A 130 4.86 -1.30 16.74
N LYS A 131 4.27 -2.38 16.22
CA LYS A 131 4.73 -3.12 15.05
C LYS A 131 3.98 -2.66 13.81
N LYS A 132 4.70 -2.50 12.68
CA LYS A 132 4.09 -2.02 11.43
C LYS A 132 3.32 -3.14 10.74
N ILE A 133 2.02 -2.93 10.50
CA ILE A 133 1.15 -3.86 9.79
C ILE A 133 0.92 -3.46 8.34
N ALA A 134 1.02 -2.16 8.02
CA ALA A 134 0.85 -1.66 6.67
C ALA A 134 1.82 -0.54 6.34
N SER A 135 2.32 -0.55 5.11
CA SER A 135 3.22 0.43 4.53
C SER A 135 2.50 1.28 3.47
N LEU A 136 2.93 2.53 3.35
CA LEU A 136 2.40 3.48 2.37
C LEU A 136 3.53 4.03 1.52
N GLY A 137 3.27 4.20 0.24
CA GLY A 137 4.19 4.86 -0.67
C GLY A 137 3.43 5.36 -1.89
N LEU A 138 3.55 6.64 -2.21
CA LEU A 138 2.86 7.27 -3.34
C LEU A 138 3.87 7.93 -4.26
N LYS A 139 3.50 8.06 -5.51
CA LYS A 139 4.06 9.01 -6.46
C LYS A 139 2.97 9.93 -6.94
N ILE A 140 3.28 11.22 -7.00
CA ILE A 140 2.41 12.22 -7.60
C ILE A 140 3.08 12.74 -8.86
N ARG A 141 2.37 12.62 -9.98
CA ARG A 141 2.80 13.12 -11.29
C ARG A 141 1.66 13.87 -11.97
N LYS A 142 1.87 15.12 -12.35
CA LYS A 142 0.82 15.98 -12.93
C LYS A 142 -0.48 16.00 -12.11
N GLN A 143 -0.36 16.10 -10.78
CA GLN A 143 -1.48 16.04 -9.82
C GLN A 143 -2.28 14.72 -9.84
N ARG A 144 -1.69 13.63 -10.29
CA ARG A 144 -2.27 12.30 -10.31
C ARG A 144 -1.42 11.37 -9.46
N SER A 145 -2.08 10.53 -8.66
CA SER A 145 -1.40 9.56 -7.81
C SER A 145 -1.23 8.21 -8.50
N TYR A 146 -0.19 7.48 -8.13
CA TYR A 146 -0.04 6.04 -8.36
C TYR A 146 0.83 5.43 -7.25
N HIS A 147 1.04 4.10 -7.23
CA HIS A 147 1.36 3.33 -6.03
C HIS A 147 0.24 3.46 -4.98
N GLY A 148 0.49 3.17 -3.72
CA GLY A 148 -0.58 3.19 -2.72
C GLY A 148 -0.18 2.60 -1.38
N LEU A 149 -0.92 1.58 -0.93
CA LEU A 149 -0.73 0.91 0.35
C LEU A 149 -0.44 -0.59 0.17
N ALA A 150 0.22 -1.17 1.16
CA ALA A 150 0.46 -2.60 1.28
C ALA A 150 0.15 -3.05 2.71
N LEU A 151 -0.84 -3.92 2.89
CA LEU A 151 -1.29 -4.49 4.16
C LEU A 151 -0.84 -5.94 4.27
N ASN A 152 -0.11 -6.27 5.33
CA ASN A 152 0.30 -7.64 5.63
C ASN A 152 -0.90 -8.42 6.16
N VAL A 153 -1.38 -9.40 5.40
CA VAL A 153 -2.52 -10.26 5.79
C VAL A 153 -2.05 -11.56 6.41
N SER A 154 -1.37 -12.40 5.65
CA SER A 154 -0.77 -13.66 6.11
C SER A 154 0.38 -14.05 5.18
N MET A 155 1.58 -13.60 5.48
CA MET A 155 2.76 -13.69 4.64
C MET A 155 4.00 -14.10 5.43
N ASP A 156 5.07 -14.46 4.73
CA ASP A 156 6.39 -14.57 5.34
C ASP A 156 6.95 -13.16 5.63
N LEU A 157 7.11 -12.83 6.92
CA LEU A 157 7.68 -11.55 7.37
C LEU A 157 9.22 -11.59 7.46
N THR A 158 9.85 -12.76 7.28
CA THR A 158 11.32 -12.93 7.40
C THR A 158 12.10 -12.00 6.47
N PRO A 159 11.70 -11.77 5.20
CA PRO A 159 12.40 -10.85 4.31
C PRO A 159 12.51 -9.40 4.84
N PHE A 160 11.58 -8.94 5.66
CA PHE A 160 11.69 -7.62 6.27
C PHE A 160 12.86 -7.48 7.24
N GLN A 161 13.38 -8.60 7.77
CA GLN A 161 14.55 -8.60 8.66
C GLN A 161 15.87 -8.41 7.91
N THR A 162 15.88 -8.60 6.59
CA THR A 162 17.06 -8.40 5.74
C THR A 162 17.23 -6.96 5.27
N VAL A 163 16.28 -6.09 5.62
CA VAL A 163 16.29 -4.66 5.27
C VAL A 163 15.98 -3.81 6.49
N ASN A 164 16.31 -2.51 6.42
CA ASN A 164 15.79 -1.51 7.35
C ASN A 164 14.55 -0.85 6.75
N PRO A 165 13.32 -1.36 7.00
CA PRO A 165 12.13 -0.80 6.40
C PRO A 165 11.97 0.66 6.83
N CYS A 166 11.71 1.54 5.87
CA CYS A 166 11.57 2.99 6.12
C CYS A 166 12.81 3.66 6.74
N GLY A 167 14.01 3.03 6.70
CA GLY A 167 15.24 3.55 7.30
C GLY A 167 15.26 3.55 8.83
N LEU A 168 14.28 2.95 9.47
CA LEU A 168 14.21 2.84 10.92
C LEU A 168 14.81 1.51 11.36
N GLN A 169 15.94 1.58 12.04
CA GLN A 169 16.59 0.39 12.62
C GLN A 169 15.66 -0.29 13.64
N GLY A 170 15.52 -1.61 13.52
CA GLY A 170 14.75 -2.39 14.49
C GLY A 170 13.23 -2.27 14.35
N MET A 171 12.71 -1.74 13.23
CA MET A 171 11.26 -1.74 13.00
C MET A 171 10.74 -3.15 12.84
N LEU A 172 9.87 -3.55 13.77
CA LEU A 172 9.20 -4.84 13.71
C LEU A 172 7.98 -4.76 12.81
N MET A 173 7.80 -5.81 12.00
CA MET A 173 6.61 -5.97 11.18
C MET A 173 5.63 -6.93 11.85
N THR A 174 4.34 -6.79 11.52
CA THR A 174 3.27 -7.70 11.94
C THR A 174 2.26 -7.87 10.80
N GLN A 175 1.27 -8.71 11.01
CA GLN A 175 0.25 -9.08 10.02
C GLN A 175 -1.06 -9.45 10.69
N ILE A 176 -2.18 -9.48 9.92
CA ILE A 176 -3.51 -9.78 10.44
C ILE A 176 -3.56 -11.16 11.09
N SER A 177 -2.90 -12.17 10.52
CA SER A 177 -2.89 -13.54 11.05
C SER A 177 -2.31 -13.69 12.46
N ASN A 178 -1.63 -12.66 12.97
CA ASN A 178 -1.14 -12.66 14.36
C ASN A 178 -2.25 -12.26 15.37
N TYR A 179 -3.42 -11.80 14.91
CA TYR A 179 -4.47 -11.22 15.74
C TYR A 179 -5.86 -11.83 15.50
N VAL A 180 -6.05 -12.47 14.35
CA VAL A 180 -7.35 -13.03 13.93
C VAL A 180 -7.24 -14.54 13.87
N ALA A 181 -8.23 -15.25 14.39
CA ALA A 181 -8.29 -16.70 14.34
C ALA A 181 -8.41 -17.20 12.89
N GLN A 182 -7.87 -18.39 12.61
CA GLN A 182 -7.76 -18.92 11.24
C GLN A 182 -9.11 -19.00 10.51
N GLU A 183 -10.18 -19.32 11.22
CA GLU A 183 -11.54 -19.42 10.67
C GLU A 183 -12.12 -18.07 10.23
N ASN A 184 -11.58 -16.97 10.73
CA ASN A 184 -12.03 -15.60 10.43
C ASN A 184 -11.01 -14.83 9.55
N MET A 185 -9.96 -15.51 9.09
CA MET A 185 -8.91 -14.89 8.29
C MET A 185 -9.43 -14.44 6.92
N PRO A 186 -9.30 -13.14 6.57
CA PRO A 186 -9.59 -12.71 5.21
C PRO A 186 -8.53 -13.20 4.25
N THR A 187 -8.91 -13.39 2.99
CA THR A 187 -7.93 -13.49 1.90
C THR A 187 -7.35 -12.10 1.59
N THR A 188 -6.22 -12.06 0.89
CA THR A 188 -5.62 -10.80 0.39
C THR A 188 -6.59 -10.02 -0.49
N GLU A 189 -7.34 -10.72 -1.33
CA GLU A 189 -8.37 -10.15 -2.20
C GLU A 189 -9.53 -9.53 -1.41
N GLN A 190 -10.08 -10.27 -0.42
CA GLN A 190 -11.14 -9.77 0.45
C GLN A 190 -10.70 -8.52 1.22
N ALA A 191 -9.48 -8.55 1.77
CA ALA A 191 -8.91 -7.39 2.46
C ALA A 191 -8.79 -6.18 1.51
N GLY A 192 -8.29 -6.40 0.30
CA GLY A 192 -8.16 -5.36 -0.71
C GLY A 192 -9.49 -4.76 -1.16
N LEU A 193 -10.54 -5.59 -1.31
CA LEU A 193 -11.89 -5.12 -1.65
C LEU A 193 -12.47 -4.22 -0.56
N VAL A 194 -12.44 -4.65 0.71
CA VAL A 194 -12.97 -3.87 1.82
C VAL A 194 -12.18 -2.56 1.97
N LEU A 195 -10.85 -2.62 1.93
CA LEU A 195 -9.99 -1.42 1.95
C LEU A 195 -10.34 -0.45 0.82
N SER A 196 -10.53 -0.97 -0.39
CA SER A 196 -10.85 -0.15 -1.56
C SER A 196 -12.21 0.54 -1.45
N GLU A 197 -13.23 -0.13 -0.92
CA GLU A 197 -14.55 0.49 -0.70
C GLU A 197 -14.49 1.56 0.40
N ILE A 198 -13.82 1.30 1.52
CA ILE A 198 -13.61 2.30 2.57
C ILE A 198 -12.86 3.51 2.00
N LEU A 199 -11.76 3.27 1.30
CA LEU A 199 -10.93 4.33 0.73
C LEU A 199 -11.71 5.16 -0.29
N LYS A 200 -12.48 4.52 -1.17
CA LYS A 200 -13.35 5.18 -2.14
C LYS A 200 -14.33 6.15 -1.46
N HIS A 201 -14.87 5.76 -0.31
CA HIS A 201 -15.75 6.60 0.50
C HIS A 201 -15.00 7.79 1.12
N LEU A 202 -13.81 7.55 1.65
CA LEU A 202 -12.98 8.58 2.28
C LEU A 202 -12.46 9.65 1.28
N ILE A 203 -12.13 9.26 0.05
CA ILE A 203 -11.62 10.19 -0.97
C ILE A 203 -12.72 10.83 -1.81
N ASN A 204 -13.94 10.32 -1.76
CA ASN A 204 -15.11 10.86 -2.46
C ASN A 204 -16.35 10.78 -1.55
N PRO A 205 -16.33 11.48 -0.40
CA PRO A 205 -17.50 11.50 0.45
C PRO A 205 -18.69 12.01 -0.34
N SER A 206 -19.79 11.26 -0.34
CA SER A 206 -21.08 11.73 -0.85
C SER A 206 -21.42 13.03 -0.13
N VAL A 207 -21.64 14.10 -0.88
CA VAL A 207 -22.24 15.30 -0.29
C VAL A 207 -23.71 14.95 -0.10
N ASP A 208 -24.07 14.52 1.12
CA ASP A 208 -25.46 14.44 1.53
C ASP A 208 -26.06 15.84 1.66
#